data_be891eca095eb3fcbc364e1b720a79f5
#
_entry.id   be891eca095eb3fcbc364e1b720a79f5
#
_cell.length_a   1.000
_cell.length_b   1.000
_cell.length_c   1.000
_cell.angle_alpha   90.00
_cell.angle_beta   90.00
_cell.angle_gamma   90.00
#
_symmetry.space_group_name_H-M   'P 1'
#
loop_
_entity.id
_entity.type
_entity.pdbx_description
1 polymer ?
#
loop_
_entity_poly.entity_id
_entity_poly.type
_entity_poly.pdbx_seq_one_letter_code
_entity_poly.pdbx_strand_id
1 'polypeptide(L)'
;MPDDALPFPRGTHELALDPEVLARELAEELLGDPLDDLDTAEPSAGDVAAECDLGLELLAGDAEQRMQGLRIFCEHRDPRAIPRLLPLLQASCPIVRMSAVYALGRNPSPLAVEPLLGLLTADDNGYVRKAVAWSLGNYPDAPVLNPLIRSLQFDVAAVRLWAASSLADAGGTGPAKADPAASQLLLSLRIDSEPAVRSNSAWGLGRLYPDLVEPRQREVVETLVHTMLHDADSAVRDEARLALEQLEQPDVLERLQTLVDEGLIG
;
A
#
# COMPACT_ATOMS: atom_id res chain seq x y z
N MET A 1 -53.13 -16.16 -21.20
CA MET A 1 -52.14 -17.05 -20.54
C MET A 1 -51.59 -16.27 -19.39
N PRO A 2 -51.78 -16.71 -18.14
CA PRO A 2 -51.67 -15.86 -16.96
C PRO A 2 -50.21 -15.71 -16.47
N ASP A 3 -50.02 -14.55 -15.93
CA ASP A 3 -48.97 -14.04 -15.08
C ASP A 3 -48.79 -14.91 -13.83
N ASP A 4 -47.63 -15.54 -13.67
CA ASP A 4 -47.21 -16.22 -12.45
C ASP A 4 -46.14 -15.39 -11.73
N ALA A 5 -46.60 -14.37 -11.04
CA ALA A 5 -45.80 -13.66 -10.06
C ALA A 5 -45.73 -14.46 -8.77
N LEU A 6 -44.54 -14.99 -8.44
CA LEU A 6 -44.28 -15.61 -7.16
C LEU A 6 -44.33 -14.55 -6.04
N PRO A 7 -45.05 -14.78 -4.93
CA PRO A 7 -45.15 -13.83 -3.83
C PRO A 7 -43.86 -13.91 -2.96
N PHE A 8 -43.18 -12.79 -2.85
CA PHE A 8 -42.17 -12.60 -1.80
C PHE A 8 -42.88 -12.51 -0.44
N PRO A 9 -42.45 -13.26 0.57
CA PRO A 9 -43.01 -13.12 1.91
C PRO A 9 -42.55 -11.78 2.51
N ARG A 10 -43.50 -10.88 2.73
CA ARG A 10 -43.31 -9.72 3.61
C ARG A 10 -43.36 -10.22 5.06
N GLY A 11 -42.16 -10.49 5.62
CA GLY A 11 -41.97 -10.74 7.03
C GLY A 11 -40.95 -9.77 7.55
N THR A 12 -41.39 -8.63 8.08
CA THR A 12 -40.61 -7.85 9.04
C THR A 12 -40.51 -8.67 10.33
N HIS A 13 -39.59 -9.59 10.40
CA HIS A 13 -39.13 -10.06 11.68
C HIS A 13 -38.19 -8.99 12.23
N GLU A 14 -38.68 -8.12 13.09
CA GLU A 14 -37.89 -7.51 14.14
C GLU A 14 -37.22 -8.66 14.89
N LEU A 15 -35.93 -8.87 14.65
CA LEU A 15 -35.09 -9.68 15.50
C LEU A 15 -34.92 -8.89 16.79
N ALA A 16 -35.91 -9.04 17.69
CA ALA A 16 -35.73 -8.67 19.09
C ALA A 16 -34.65 -9.65 19.62
N LEU A 17 -33.42 -9.18 19.73
CA LEU A 17 -32.33 -9.91 20.38
C LEU A 17 -32.79 -10.19 21.82
N ASP A 18 -32.80 -11.48 22.19
CA ASP A 18 -33.15 -11.89 23.54
C ASP A 18 -32.17 -11.21 24.53
N PRO A 19 -32.66 -10.42 25.51
CA PRO A 19 -31.81 -9.70 26.44
C PRO A 19 -30.86 -10.62 27.24
N GLU A 20 -31.23 -11.90 27.47
CA GLU A 20 -30.39 -12.85 28.13
C GLU A 20 -29.24 -13.35 27.24
N VAL A 21 -29.47 -13.46 25.92
CA VAL A 21 -28.42 -13.80 24.96
C VAL A 21 -27.45 -12.64 24.83
N LEU A 22 -27.95 -11.40 24.73
CA LEU A 22 -27.14 -10.20 24.65
C LEU A 22 -26.29 -10.02 25.92
N ALA A 23 -26.85 -10.27 27.11
CA ALA A 23 -26.12 -10.17 28.37
C ALA A 23 -25.03 -11.26 28.50
N ARG A 24 -25.26 -12.43 27.92
CA ARG A 24 -24.25 -13.51 27.90
C ARG A 24 -23.13 -13.17 26.90
N GLU A 25 -23.45 -12.68 25.71
CA GLU A 25 -22.46 -12.26 24.70
C GLU A 25 -21.59 -11.10 25.23
N LEU A 26 -22.19 -10.11 25.90
CA LEU A 26 -21.47 -9.03 26.56
C LEU A 26 -20.60 -9.52 27.73
N ALA A 27 -21.02 -10.57 28.46
CA ALA A 27 -20.22 -11.16 29.51
C ALA A 27 -19.05 -11.99 28.97
N GLU A 28 -19.21 -12.62 27.79
CA GLU A 28 -18.15 -13.32 27.06
C GLU A 28 -17.13 -12.34 26.48
N GLU A 29 -17.56 -11.18 25.95
CA GLU A 29 -16.66 -10.08 25.52
C GLU A 29 -15.84 -9.49 26.68
N LEU A 30 -16.37 -9.49 27.91
CA LEU A 30 -15.68 -9.01 29.11
C LEU A 30 -14.65 -10.01 29.67
N LEU A 31 -14.64 -11.26 29.18
CA LEU A 31 -13.67 -12.28 29.59
C LEU A 31 -12.31 -12.18 28.87
N GLY A 32 -12.13 -11.18 27.99
CA GLY A 32 -10.96 -11.03 27.14
C GLY A 32 -11.08 -11.85 25.86
N ASP A 33 -10.56 -11.32 24.76
CA ASP A 33 -10.47 -12.07 23.51
C ASP A 33 -9.55 -13.29 23.75
N PRO A 34 -9.99 -14.55 23.47
CA PRO A 34 -9.10 -15.71 23.51
C PRO A 34 -7.83 -15.54 22.65
N LEU A 35 -7.81 -14.55 21.75
CA LEU A 35 -6.65 -14.19 20.96
C LEU A 35 -5.66 -13.28 21.72
N ASP A 36 -6.10 -12.61 22.80
CA ASP A 36 -5.20 -11.81 23.66
C ASP A 36 -4.27 -12.70 24.52
N ASP A 37 -4.65 -13.96 24.75
CA ASP A 37 -3.85 -14.97 25.43
C ASP A 37 -2.92 -15.76 24.47
N LEU A 38 -3.00 -15.52 23.15
CA LEU A 38 -1.98 -16.01 22.25
C LEU A 38 -0.69 -15.28 22.58
N ASP A 39 0.26 -16.09 23.06
CA ASP A 39 1.61 -15.65 23.41
C ASP A 39 2.17 -14.76 22.29
N THR A 40 2.07 -13.44 22.48
CA THR A 40 2.59 -12.42 21.55
C THR A 40 4.10 -12.30 21.69
N ALA A 41 4.77 -13.33 22.19
CA ALA A 41 6.20 -13.40 22.17
C ALA A 41 6.65 -13.30 20.72
N GLU A 42 7.34 -12.21 20.38
CA GLU A 42 8.02 -12.11 19.10
C GLU A 42 8.84 -13.38 18.86
N PRO A 43 8.73 -14.02 17.68
CA PRO A 43 9.44 -15.27 17.41
C PRO A 43 10.93 -15.07 17.70
N SER A 44 11.53 -16.00 18.42
CA SER A 44 12.95 -15.90 18.73
C SER A 44 13.77 -15.93 17.43
N ALA A 45 14.96 -15.35 17.43
CA ALA A 45 15.84 -15.40 16.27
C ALA A 45 16.15 -16.84 15.80
N GLY A 46 16.06 -17.82 16.73
CA GLY A 46 16.20 -19.24 16.43
C GLY A 46 14.99 -19.81 15.67
N ASP A 47 13.77 -19.38 16.00
CA ASP A 47 12.55 -19.81 15.33
C ASP A 47 12.50 -19.25 13.91
N VAL A 48 12.85 -17.98 13.73
CA VAL A 48 12.97 -17.34 12.41
C VAL A 48 14.00 -18.05 11.53
N ALA A 49 15.13 -18.45 12.08
CA ALA A 49 16.17 -19.18 11.33
C ALA A 49 15.67 -20.57 10.88
N ALA A 50 14.96 -21.28 11.76
CA ALA A 50 14.37 -22.58 11.43
C ALA A 50 13.28 -22.46 10.36
N GLU A 51 12.42 -21.42 10.42
CA GLU A 51 11.43 -21.13 9.37
C GLU A 51 12.08 -20.79 8.04
N CYS A 52 13.15 -20.01 8.03
CA CYS A 52 13.91 -19.72 6.81
C CYS A 52 14.53 -20.99 6.21
N ASP A 53 15.10 -21.89 7.04
CA ASP A 53 15.64 -23.15 6.57
C ASP A 53 14.55 -24.02 5.94
N LEU A 54 13.38 -24.16 6.58
CA LEU A 54 12.22 -24.83 6.04
C LEU A 54 11.76 -24.16 4.73
N GLY A 55 11.70 -22.83 4.69
CA GLY A 55 11.34 -22.07 3.49
C GLY A 55 12.26 -22.36 2.32
N LEU A 56 13.56 -22.48 2.56
CA LEU A 56 14.53 -22.86 1.52
C LEU A 56 14.31 -24.28 0.99
N GLU A 57 13.95 -25.22 1.83
CA GLU A 57 13.59 -26.59 1.41
C GLU A 57 12.30 -26.59 0.58
N LEU A 58 11.26 -25.91 1.06
CA LEU A 58 9.97 -25.81 0.40
C LEU A 58 10.03 -25.14 -0.99
N LEU A 59 10.87 -24.13 -1.17
CA LEU A 59 11.08 -23.51 -2.50
C LEU A 59 11.61 -24.50 -3.54
N ALA A 60 12.30 -25.55 -3.14
CA ALA A 60 12.81 -26.59 -4.03
C ALA A 60 11.80 -27.73 -4.29
N GLY A 61 10.68 -27.75 -3.57
CA GLY A 61 9.67 -28.79 -3.63
C GLY A 61 8.70 -28.67 -4.79
N ASP A 62 7.56 -29.33 -4.65
CA ASP A 62 6.45 -29.28 -5.63
C ASP A 62 5.76 -27.89 -5.65
N ALA A 63 4.64 -27.78 -6.39
CA ALA A 63 3.96 -26.50 -6.55
C ALA A 63 3.34 -25.98 -5.24
N GLU A 64 2.80 -26.85 -4.40
CA GLU A 64 2.19 -26.48 -3.12
C GLU A 64 3.26 -26.08 -2.10
N GLN A 65 4.28 -26.90 -1.97
CA GLN A 65 5.44 -26.62 -1.11
C GLN A 65 6.13 -25.30 -1.49
N ARG A 66 6.28 -25.06 -2.80
CA ARG A 66 6.86 -23.80 -3.30
C ARG A 66 6.05 -22.56 -2.91
N MET A 67 4.71 -22.67 -2.92
CA MET A 67 3.85 -21.58 -2.46
C MET A 67 3.98 -21.33 -0.96
N GLN A 68 4.15 -22.37 -0.16
CA GLN A 68 4.42 -22.25 1.28
C GLN A 68 5.79 -21.60 1.52
N GLY A 69 6.82 -22.01 0.80
CA GLY A 69 8.15 -21.41 0.86
C GLY A 69 8.15 -19.92 0.47
N LEU A 70 7.39 -19.56 -0.59
CA LEU A 70 7.20 -18.15 -0.98
C LEU A 70 6.55 -17.32 0.13
N ARG A 71 5.55 -17.86 0.84
CA ARG A 71 4.89 -17.16 1.96
C ARG A 71 5.90 -16.84 3.05
N ILE A 72 6.75 -17.79 3.44
CA ILE A 72 7.79 -17.57 4.46
C ILE A 72 8.69 -16.39 4.08
N PHE A 73 9.14 -16.29 2.83
CA PHE A 73 10.00 -15.18 2.39
C PHE A 73 9.27 -13.87 2.07
N CYS A 74 7.94 -13.86 2.09
CA CYS A 74 7.17 -12.62 2.16
C CYS A 74 7.19 -12.00 3.58
N GLU A 75 7.44 -12.81 4.60
CA GLU A 75 7.47 -12.40 6.01
C GLU A 75 8.91 -12.24 6.54
N HIS A 76 9.80 -13.15 6.17
CA HIS A 76 11.17 -13.22 6.68
C HIS A 76 12.22 -12.79 5.65
N ARG A 77 13.33 -12.25 6.17
CA ARG A 77 14.48 -11.84 5.38
C ARG A 77 15.60 -12.87 5.49
N ASP A 78 15.94 -13.48 4.36
CA ASP A 78 17.10 -14.37 4.24
C ASP A 78 17.71 -14.27 2.84
N PRO A 79 18.95 -13.73 2.71
CA PRO A 79 19.61 -13.59 1.41
C PRO A 79 19.80 -14.92 0.66
N ARG A 80 19.82 -16.05 1.36
CA ARG A 80 19.92 -17.39 0.75
C ARG A 80 18.73 -17.73 -0.16
N ALA A 81 17.59 -17.07 0.05
CA ALA A 81 16.41 -17.26 -0.78
C ALA A 81 16.53 -16.62 -2.16
N ILE A 82 17.30 -15.54 -2.31
CA ILE A 82 17.37 -14.75 -3.54
C ILE A 82 17.64 -15.60 -4.79
N PRO A 83 18.65 -16.51 -4.82
CA PRO A 83 18.91 -17.35 -6.00
C PRO A 83 17.75 -18.30 -6.36
N ARG A 84 16.88 -18.63 -5.39
CA ARG A 84 15.71 -19.49 -5.60
C ARG A 84 14.45 -18.70 -5.98
N LEU A 85 14.35 -17.45 -5.55
CA LEU A 85 13.25 -16.55 -5.87
C LEU A 85 13.34 -15.98 -7.29
N LEU A 86 14.54 -15.62 -7.74
CA LEU A 86 14.73 -15.00 -9.06
C LEU A 86 14.16 -15.82 -10.23
N PRO A 87 14.39 -17.16 -10.33
CA PRO A 87 13.80 -17.95 -11.41
C PRO A 87 12.26 -17.95 -11.39
N LEU A 88 11.62 -17.78 -10.23
CA LEU A 88 10.17 -17.79 -10.07
C LEU A 88 9.49 -16.55 -10.67
N LEU A 89 10.24 -15.49 -10.93
CA LEU A 89 9.76 -14.33 -11.68
C LEU A 89 9.38 -14.67 -13.13
N GLN A 90 9.86 -15.81 -13.67
CA GLN A 90 9.53 -16.30 -15.00
C GLN A 90 8.49 -17.44 -15.00
N ALA A 91 7.86 -17.73 -13.84
CA ALA A 91 6.85 -18.77 -13.74
C ALA A 91 5.64 -18.48 -14.64
N SER A 92 5.07 -19.50 -15.26
CA SER A 92 3.86 -19.36 -16.08
C SER A 92 2.64 -18.89 -15.27
N CYS A 93 2.55 -19.32 -14.00
CA CYS A 93 1.47 -18.93 -13.09
C CYS A 93 1.70 -17.51 -12.56
N PRO A 94 0.78 -16.55 -12.79
CA PRO A 94 0.93 -15.16 -12.28
C PRO A 94 0.95 -15.09 -10.76
N ILE A 95 0.28 -16.00 -10.04
CA ILE A 95 0.30 -16.04 -8.57
C ILE A 95 1.70 -16.33 -8.06
N VAL A 96 2.41 -17.28 -8.70
CA VAL A 96 3.81 -17.59 -8.35
C VAL A 96 4.71 -16.41 -8.62
N ARG A 97 4.57 -15.74 -9.80
CA ARG A 97 5.36 -14.53 -10.10
C ARG A 97 5.10 -13.43 -9.09
N MET A 98 3.83 -13.15 -8.78
CA MET A 98 3.43 -12.12 -7.81
C MET A 98 4.00 -12.42 -6.42
N SER A 99 3.90 -13.67 -5.92
CA SER A 99 4.44 -14.06 -4.62
C SER A 99 5.98 -13.95 -4.60
N ALA A 100 6.66 -14.33 -5.68
CA ALA A 100 8.11 -14.16 -5.80
C ALA A 100 8.51 -12.67 -5.79
N VAL A 101 7.73 -11.80 -6.42
CA VAL A 101 7.92 -10.34 -6.38
C VAL A 101 7.79 -9.82 -4.94
N TYR A 102 6.75 -10.22 -4.19
CA TYR A 102 6.59 -9.82 -2.79
C TYR A 102 7.75 -10.31 -1.91
N ALA A 103 8.16 -11.56 -2.10
CA ALA A 103 9.32 -12.12 -1.39
C ALA A 103 10.61 -11.34 -1.70
N LEU A 104 10.85 -10.93 -2.95
CA LEU A 104 12.00 -10.10 -3.34
C LEU A 104 11.86 -8.65 -2.86
N GLY A 105 10.65 -8.12 -2.72
CA GLY A 105 10.41 -6.84 -2.07
C GLY A 105 10.78 -6.86 -0.59
N ARG A 106 10.54 -7.99 0.10
CA ARG A 106 10.96 -8.19 1.48
C ARG A 106 12.46 -8.48 1.60
N ASN A 107 13.05 -9.09 0.56
CA ASN A 107 14.45 -9.48 0.46
C ASN A 107 15.16 -8.70 -0.67
N PRO A 108 15.35 -7.38 -0.55
CA PRO A 108 15.86 -6.57 -1.64
C PRO A 108 17.28 -6.97 -2.00
N SER A 109 17.52 -7.11 -3.30
CA SER A 109 18.82 -7.46 -3.86
C SER A 109 19.05 -6.74 -5.18
N PRO A 110 20.24 -6.21 -5.45
CA PRO A 110 20.58 -5.62 -6.74
C PRO A 110 20.33 -6.56 -7.94
N LEU A 111 20.40 -7.89 -7.72
CA LEU A 111 20.16 -8.90 -8.75
C LEU A 111 18.68 -8.95 -9.19
N ALA A 112 17.76 -8.46 -8.37
CA ALA A 112 16.34 -8.47 -8.68
C ALA A 112 15.90 -7.22 -9.47
N VAL A 113 16.67 -6.16 -9.50
CA VAL A 113 16.29 -4.86 -10.08
C VAL A 113 15.86 -5.00 -11.54
N GLU A 114 16.76 -5.49 -12.39
CA GLU A 114 16.45 -5.63 -13.83
C GLU A 114 15.30 -6.60 -14.11
N PRO A 115 15.21 -7.79 -13.49
CA PRO A 115 14.04 -8.65 -13.62
C PRO A 115 12.73 -8.00 -13.18
N LEU A 116 12.72 -7.25 -12.07
CA LEU A 116 11.53 -6.55 -11.59
C LEU A 116 11.11 -5.43 -12.55
N LEU A 117 12.04 -4.62 -13.05
CA LEU A 117 11.75 -3.61 -14.06
C LEU A 117 11.22 -4.20 -15.36
N GLY A 118 11.72 -5.37 -15.75
CA GLY A 118 11.20 -6.14 -16.89
C GLY A 118 9.73 -6.53 -16.69
N LEU A 119 9.38 -7.07 -15.51
CA LEU A 119 7.99 -7.42 -15.18
C LEU A 119 7.08 -6.18 -15.09
N LEU A 120 7.53 -5.07 -14.51
CA LEU A 120 6.75 -3.85 -14.44
C LEU A 120 6.33 -3.36 -15.84
N THR A 121 7.20 -3.54 -16.80
CA THR A 121 6.99 -3.04 -18.17
C THR A 121 6.19 -4.02 -19.05
N ALA A 122 6.39 -5.33 -18.88
CA ALA A 122 5.97 -6.33 -19.85
C ALA A 122 5.07 -7.45 -19.32
N ASP A 123 4.82 -7.54 -18.00
CA ASP A 123 3.92 -8.57 -17.49
C ASP A 123 2.47 -8.26 -17.87
N ASP A 124 1.78 -9.20 -18.50
CA ASP A 124 0.39 -9.04 -18.92
C ASP A 124 -0.57 -8.92 -17.73
N ASN A 125 -0.20 -9.47 -16.57
CA ASN A 125 -1.05 -9.49 -15.39
C ASN A 125 -0.86 -8.22 -14.52
N GLY A 126 -1.91 -7.40 -14.40
CA GLY A 126 -1.89 -6.17 -13.62
C GLY A 126 -1.61 -6.39 -12.12
N TYR A 127 -1.94 -7.56 -11.54
CA TYR A 127 -1.61 -7.86 -10.15
C TYR A 127 -0.11 -8.13 -9.95
N VAL A 128 0.56 -8.72 -10.94
CA VAL A 128 2.02 -8.87 -10.93
C VAL A 128 2.67 -7.49 -11.01
N ARG A 129 2.26 -6.63 -11.96
CA ARG A 129 2.79 -5.26 -12.07
C ARG A 129 2.53 -4.43 -10.81
N LYS A 130 1.35 -4.58 -10.18
CA LYS A 130 1.04 -3.98 -8.87
C LYS A 130 2.03 -4.41 -7.81
N ALA A 131 2.31 -5.70 -7.68
CA ALA A 131 3.27 -6.23 -6.71
C ALA A 131 4.67 -5.69 -6.98
N VAL A 132 5.05 -5.57 -8.27
CA VAL A 132 6.35 -4.98 -8.66
C VAL A 132 6.41 -3.50 -8.27
N ALA A 133 5.38 -2.72 -8.56
CA ALA A 133 5.34 -1.32 -8.18
C ALA A 133 5.56 -1.14 -6.67
N TRP A 134 4.86 -1.93 -5.84
CA TRP A 134 5.08 -1.96 -4.39
C TRP A 134 6.51 -2.38 -4.02
N SER A 135 7.01 -3.47 -4.62
CA SER A 135 8.34 -4.01 -4.31
C SER A 135 9.46 -3.00 -4.55
N LEU A 136 9.35 -2.22 -5.64
CA LEU A 136 10.38 -1.26 -6.04
C LEU A 136 10.55 -0.08 -5.05
N GLY A 137 9.58 0.19 -4.20
CA GLY A 137 9.73 1.11 -3.07
C GLY A 137 10.85 0.70 -2.10
N ASN A 138 11.18 -0.60 -2.03
CA ASN A 138 12.26 -1.13 -1.21
C ASN A 138 13.65 -1.10 -1.90
N TYR A 139 13.76 -0.45 -3.06
CA TYR A 139 14.99 -0.34 -3.86
C TYR A 139 15.36 1.14 -4.14
N PRO A 140 15.51 2.00 -3.11
CA PRO A 140 15.67 3.45 -3.30
C PRO A 140 16.95 3.85 -4.07
N ASP A 141 17.98 3.01 -4.02
CA ASP A 141 19.24 3.26 -4.72
C ASP A 141 19.24 2.80 -6.18
N ALA A 142 18.23 2.02 -6.59
CA ALA A 142 18.09 1.53 -7.96
C ALA A 142 17.45 2.60 -8.87
N PRO A 143 17.57 2.48 -10.22
CA PRO A 143 17.01 3.44 -11.17
C PRO A 143 15.49 3.23 -11.37
N VAL A 144 14.72 3.21 -10.26
CA VAL A 144 13.29 2.88 -10.25
C VAL A 144 12.37 4.09 -10.46
N LEU A 145 12.89 5.30 -10.29
CA LEU A 145 12.10 6.54 -10.32
C LEU A 145 11.31 6.71 -11.63
N ASN A 146 11.97 6.71 -12.77
CA ASN A 146 11.31 6.89 -14.06
C ASN A 146 10.35 5.75 -14.42
N PRO A 147 10.65 4.46 -14.20
CA PRO A 147 9.69 3.38 -14.33
C PRO A 147 8.44 3.56 -13.47
N LEU A 148 8.57 3.97 -12.20
CA LEU A 148 7.44 4.23 -11.32
C LEU A 148 6.60 5.44 -11.78
N ILE A 149 7.25 6.54 -12.22
CA ILE A 149 6.57 7.68 -12.83
C ILE A 149 5.72 7.23 -14.02
N ARG A 150 6.27 6.41 -14.91
CA ARG A 150 5.55 5.89 -16.07
C ARG A 150 4.37 5.00 -15.67
N SER A 151 4.54 4.15 -14.66
CA SER A 151 3.45 3.32 -14.14
C SER A 151 2.34 4.17 -13.55
N LEU A 152 2.66 5.22 -12.80
CA LEU A 152 1.67 6.16 -12.24
C LEU A 152 0.90 6.90 -13.34
N GLN A 153 1.52 7.16 -14.50
CA GLN A 153 0.86 7.85 -15.60
C GLN A 153 -0.08 6.97 -16.43
N PHE A 154 0.28 5.71 -16.65
CA PHE A 154 -0.30 4.94 -17.76
C PHE A 154 -0.85 3.56 -17.40
N ASP A 155 -0.63 3.07 -16.18
CA ASP A 155 -1.06 1.73 -15.81
C ASP A 155 -2.50 1.71 -15.23
N VAL A 156 -3.02 0.53 -14.92
CA VAL A 156 -4.31 0.36 -14.24
C VAL A 156 -4.28 0.94 -12.83
N ALA A 157 -5.43 1.35 -12.32
CA ALA A 157 -5.56 2.05 -11.03
C ALA A 157 -4.81 1.38 -9.87
N ALA A 158 -4.88 0.05 -9.75
CA ALA A 158 -4.19 -0.69 -8.69
C ALA A 158 -2.66 -0.59 -8.77
N VAL A 159 -2.09 -0.46 -9.98
CA VAL A 159 -0.65 -0.23 -10.18
C VAL A 159 -0.29 1.23 -9.91
N ARG A 160 -1.11 2.17 -10.40
CA ARG A 160 -0.92 3.61 -10.15
C ARG A 160 -0.87 3.92 -8.66
N LEU A 161 -1.79 3.33 -7.88
CA LEU A 161 -1.85 3.49 -6.42
C LEU A 161 -0.51 3.14 -5.76
N TRP A 162 0.05 1.96 -6.07
CA TRP A 162 1.32 1.54 -5.47
C TRP A 162 2.52 2.26 -6.05
N ALA A 163 2.46 2.68 -7.32
CA ALA A 163 3.49 3.53 -7.91
C ALA A 163 3.55 4.90 -7.20
N ALA A 164 2.42 5.47 -6.79
CA ALA A 164 2.39 6.72 -6.03
C ALA A 164 3.09 6.56 -4.66
N SER A 165 2.78 5.49 -3.90
CA SER A 165 3.47 5.22 -2.63
C SER A 165 4.98 5.01 -2.83
N SER A 166 5.35 4.15 -3.77
CA SER A 166 6.76 3.80 -3.99
C SER A 166 7.58 4.96 -4.56
N LEU A 167 6.94 5.93 -5.24
CA LEU A 167 7.60 7.17 -5.64
C LEU A 167 8.01 8.03 -4.44
N ALA A 168 7.22 8.05 -3.37
CA ALA A 168 7.60 8.75 -2.16
C ALA A 168 8.86 8.13 -1.54
N ASP A 169 8.95 6.79 -1.48
CA ASP A 169 10.12 6.10 -0.95
C ASP A 169 11.35 6.26 -1.86
N ALA A 170 11.19 6.11 -3.18
CA ALA A 170 12.28 6.26 -4.15
C ALA A 170 12.76 7.71 -4.32
N GLY A 171 11.88 8.69 -4.09
CA GLY A 171 12.17 10.12 -4.17
C GLY A 171 12.88 10.66 -2.92
N GLY A 172 12.62 10.10 -1.74
CA GLY A 172 13.12 10.57 -0.43
C GLY A 172 14.62 10.38 -0.18
N THR A 173 15.44 10.45 -1.22
CA THR A 173 16.90 10.32 -1.13
C THR A 173 17.63 11.60 -1.57
N GLY A 174 16.93 12.72 -1.52
CA GLY A 174 17.45 14.05 -1.80
C GLY A 174 16.80 14.77 -2.96
N PRO A 175 17.03 16.09 -3.10
CA PRO A 175 16.26 16.98 -3.99
C PRO A 175 16.23 16.57 -5.46
N ALA A 176 17.30 15.95 -5.96
CA ALA A 176 17.38 15.54 -7.36
C ALA A 176 16.38 14.44 -7.75
N LYS A 177 16.00 13.58 -6.79
CA LYS A 177 14.97 12.56 -6.97
C LYS A 177 13.61 13.03 -6.46
N ALA A 178 13.59 13.82 -5.37
CA ALA A 178 12.36 14.32 -4.76
C ALA A 178 11.56 15.22 -5.70
N ASP A 179 12.20 16.14 -6.41
CA ASP A 179 11.49 17.08 -7.29
C ASP A 179 10.73 16.42 -8.44
N PRO A 180 11.32 15.51 -9.26
CA PRO A 180 10.56 14.81 -10.29
C PRO A 180 9.49 13.87 -9.72
N ALA A 181 9.70 13.22 -8.56
CA ALA A 181 8.69 12.43 -7.88
C ALA A 181 7.51 13.30 -7.44
N ALA A 182 7.78 14.41 -6.74
CA ALA A 182 6.75 15.35 -6.31
C ALA A 182 5.98 15.96 -7.49
N SER A 183 6.68 16.30 -8.57
CA SER A 183 6.04 16.82 -9.79
C SER A 183 4.99 15.84 -10.34
N GLN A 184 5.31 14.55 -10.37
CA GLN A 184 4.36 13.54 -10.83
C GLN A 184 3.22 13.30 -9.83
N LEU A 185 3.51 13.28 -8.52
CA LEU A 185 2.48 13.13 -7.50
C LEU A 185 1.51 14.33 -7.48
N LEU A 186 2.00 15.55 -7.65
CA LEU A 186 1.17 16.75 -7.81
C LEU A 186 0.23 16.63 -9.02
N LEU A 187 0.72 16.12 -10.13
CA LEU A 187 -0.12 15.88 -11.31
C LEU A 187 -1.21 14.84 -10.99
N SER A 188 -0.84 13.71 -10.41
CA SER A 188 -1.79 12.64 -10.06
C SER A 188 -2.83 13.11 -9.03
N LEU A 189 -2.42 13.86 -8.02
CA LEU A 189 -3.34 14.44 -7.03
C LEU A 189 -4.40 15.33 -7.68
N ARG A 190 -4.03 16.08 -8.71
CA ARG A 190 -4.94 17.01 -9.38
C ARG A 190 -5.89 16.35 -10.37
N ILE A 191 -5.48 15.27 -11.05
CA ILE A 191 -6.23 14.76 -12.22
C ILE A 191 -6.52 13.27 -12.23
N ASP A 192 -5.99 12.45 -11.30
CA ASP A 192 -6.29 11.01 -11.35
C ASP A 192 -7.77 10.76 -11.05
N SER A 193 -8.38 9.89 -11.86
CA SER A 193 -9.81 9.53 -11.69
C SER A 193 -10.09 8.77 -10.41
N GLU A 194 -9.09 8.03 -9.89
CA GLU A 194 -9.26 7.16 -8.72
C GLU A 194 -8.93 7.89 -7.42
N PRO A 195 -9.88 8.02 -6.49
CA PRO A 195 -9.66 8.68 -5.21
C PRO A 195 -8.47 8.09 -4.43
N ALA A 196 -8.32 6.76 -4.43
CA ALA A 196 -7.23 6.10 -3.73
C ALA A 196 -5.84 6.47 -4.29
N VAL A 197 -5.72 6.74 -5.59
CA VAL A 197 -4.46 7.22 -6.20
C VAL A 197 -4.20 8.66 -5.78
N ARG A 198 -5.23 9.51 -5.76
CA ARG A 198 -5.10 10.91 -5.28
C ARG A 198 -4.70 10.95 -3.80
N SER A 199 -5.36 10.12 -2.95
CA SER A 199 -5.01 10.01 -1.53
C SER A 199 -3.55 9.60 -1.32
N ASN A 200 -3.10 8.52 -1.98
CA ASN A 200 -1.70 8.11 -1.90
C ASN A 200 -0.72 9.18 -2.46
N SER A 201 -1.16 9.98 -3.41
CA SER A 201 -0.35 11.08 -3.93
C SER A 201 -0.22 12.21 -2.90
N ALA A 202 -1.28 12.53 -2.17
CA ALA A 202 -1.25 13.50 -1.07
C ALA A 202 -0.30 13.04 0.05
N TRP A 203 -0.44 11.77 0.49
CA TRP A 203 0.47 11.15 1.46
C TRP A 203 1.93 11.21 1.00
N GLY A 204 2.18 10.83 -0.26
CA GLY A 204 3.53 10.82 -0.83
C GLY A 204 4.16 12.20 -0.89
N LEU A 205 3.37 13.25 -1.17
CA LEU A 205 3.84 14.64 -1.16
C LEU A 205 4.26 15.09 0.24
N GLY A 206 3.50 14.72 1.28
CA GLY A 206 3.87 14.98 2.67
C GLY A 206 5.22 14.34 3.03
N ARG A 207 5.42 13.08 2.64
CA ARG A 207 6.70 12.38 2.89
C ARG A 207 7.89 12.98 2.16
N LEU A 208 7.69 13.47 0.92
CA LEU A 208 8.78 14.07 0.13
C LEU A 208 9.11 15.51 0.55
N TYR A 209 8.20 16.17 1.24
CA TYR A 209 8.32 17.60 1.56
C TYR A 209 9.67 18.01 2.16
N PRO A 210 10.26 17.26 3.13
CA PRO A 210 11.55 17.62 3.70
C PRO A 210 12.72 17.61 2.70
N ASP A 211 12.62 16.81 1.64
CA ASP A 211 13.63 16.69 0.58
C ASP A 211 13.45 17.69 -0.56
N LEU A 212 12.35 18.47 -0.53
CA LEU A 212 12.04 19.46 -1.55
C LEU A 212 12.64 20.83 -1.19
N VAL A 213 12.87 21.62 -2.21
CA VAL A 213 13.29 23.03 -2.07
C VAL A 213 12.21 23.96 -2.60
N GLU A 214 12.26 25.23 -2.18
CA GLU A 214 11.41 26.27 -2.77
C GLU A 214 11.75 26.45 -4.28
N PRO A 215 10.76 26.66 -5.17
CA PRO A 215 9.34 26.89 -4.89
C PRO A 215 8.46 25.63 -4.80
N ARG A 216 9.03 24.41 -4.89
CA ARG A 216 8.26 23.17 -4.90
C ARG A 216 7.53 22.93 -3.59
N GLN A 217 8.16 23.23 -2.46
CA GLN A 217 7.52 23.13 -1.14
C GLN A 217 6.23 23.94 -1.09
N ARG A 218 6.28 25.18 -1.58
CA ARG A 218 5.10 26.05 -1.64
C ARG A 218 4.00 25.47 -2.54
N GLU A 219 4.36 24.94 -3.71
CA GLU A 219 3.40 24.32 -4.62
C GLU A 219 2.72 23.11 -3.97
N VAL A 220 3.45 22.29 -3.21
CA VAL A 220 2.91 21.16 -2.45
C VAL A 220 1.88 21.64 -1.43
N VAL A 221 2.24 22.61 -0.58
CA VAL A 221 1.32 23.17 0.44
C VAL A 221 0.05 23.72 -0.22
N GLU A 222 0.18 24.56 -1.25
CA GLU A 222 -0.99 25.15 -1.93
C GLU A 222 -1.89 24.07 -2.58
N THR A 223 -1.29 23.03 -3.16
CA THR A 223 -2.06 21.96 -3.77
C THR A 223 -2.77 21.11 -2.70
N LEU A 224 -2.10 20.77 -1.60
CA LEU A 224 -2.72 20.03 -0.49
C LEU A 224 -3.86 20.82 0.16
N VAL A 225 -3.69 22.15 0.41
CA VAL A 225 -4.77 23.00 0.92
C VAL A 225 -5.96 23.03 -0.04
N HIS A 226 -5.70 23.18 -1.35
CA HIS A 226 -6.76 23.14 -2.33
C HIS A 226 -7.50 21.79 -2.35
N THR A 227 -6.76 20.67 -2.30
CA THR A 227 -7.32 19.33 -2.26
C THR A 227 -8.17 19.10 -1.02
N MET A 228 -7.67 19.49 0.17
CA MET A 228 -8.39 19.40 1.43
C MET A 228 -9.73 20.13 1.40
N LEU A 229 -9.80 21.28 0.73
CA LEU A 229 -11.02 22.09 0.66
C LEU A 229 -11.99 21.61 -0.44
N HIS A 230 -11.50 21.03 -1.54
CA HIS A 230 -12.29 20.92 -2.77
C HIS A 230 -12.34 19.54 -3.41
N ASP A 231 -11.56 18.56 -2.97
CA ASP A 231 -11.67 17.21 -3.56
C ASP A 231 -13.08 16.65 -3.33
N ALA A 232 -13.60 15.98 -4.34
CA ALA A 232 -14.94 15.39 -4.27
C ALA A 232 -15.03 14.25 -3.24
N ASP A 233 -13.92 13.52 -3.03
CA ASP A 233 -13.84 12.38 -2.12
C ASP A 233 -13.36 12.82 -0.73
N SER A 234 -14.08 12.41 0.33
CA SER A 234 -13.76 12.80 1.71
C SER A 234 -12.44 12.21 2.18
N ALA A 235 -12.12 10.95 1.81
CA ALA A 235 -10.86 10.33 2.23
C ALA A 235 -9.64 11.04 1.61
N VAL A 236 -9.77 11.59 0.40
CA VAL A 236 -8.72 12.41 -0.21
C VAL A 236 -8.56 13.73 0.52
N ARG A 237 -9.68 14.38 0.92
CA ARG A 237 -9.62 15.61 1.74
C ARG A 237 -8.95 15.36 3.08
N ASP A 238 -9.32 14.28 3.76
CA ASP A 238 -8.77 13.90 5.06
C ASP A 238 -7.27 13.58 4.96
N GLU A 239 -6.84 12.86 3.92
CA GLU A 239 -5.42 12.56 3.69
C GLU A 239 -4.60 13.82 3.39
N ALA A 240 -5.15 14.75 2.60
CA ALA A 240 -4.49 16.02 2.32
C ALA A 240 -4.33 16.85 3.61
N ARG A 241 -5.32 16.82 4.52
CA ARG A 241 -5.23 17.44 5.85
C ARG A 241 -4.14 16.79 6.69
N LEU A 242 -4.14 15.47 6.80
CA LEU A 242 -3.12 14.72 7.54
C LEU A 242 -1.71 15.02 7.01
N ALA A 243 -1.54 15.06 5.68
CA ALA A 243 -0.27 15.40 5.07
C ALA A 243 0.19 16.80 5.47
N LEU A 244 -0.71 17.82 5.47
CA LEU A 244 -0.38 19.18 5.90
C LEU A 244 -0.03 19.26 7.39
N GLU A 245 -0.77 18.57 8.26
CA GLU A 245 -0.50 18.52 9.70
C GLU A 245 0.87 17.89 9.99
N GLN A 246 1.24 16.84 9.26
CA GLN A 246 2.53 16.15 9.40
C GLN A 246 3.74 16.94 8.90
N LEU A 247 3.54 18.03 8.14
CA LEU A 247 4.65 18.91 7.76
C LEU A 247 5.26 19.65 8.95
N GLU A 248 4.49 19.82 10.04
CA GLU A 248 4.91 20.53 11.27
C GLU A 248 5.45 21.95 11.02
N GLN A 249 5.04 22.57 9.91
CA GLN A 249 5.44 23.93 9.58
C GLN A 249 4.54 24.94 10.31
N PRO A 250 5.09 25.90 11.09
CA PRO A 250 4.28 26.81 11.89
C PRO A 250 3.27 27.64 11.09
N ASP A 251 3.66 28.13 9.92
CA ASP A 251 2.80 28.91 9.01
C ASP A 251 1.68 28.07 8.39
N VAL A 252 1.93 26.80 8.10
CA VAL A 252 0.92 25.85 7.62
C VAL A 252 -0.09 25.55 8.74
N LEU A 253 0.38 25.28 9.96
CA LEU A 253 -0.47 25.00 11.11
C LEU A 253 -1.34 26.20 11.48
N GLU A 254 -0.80 27.43 11.47
CA GLU A 254 -1.56 28.68 11.67
C GLU A 254 -2.65 28.85 10.60
N ARG A 255 -2.33 28.54 9.34
CA ARG A 255 -3.30 28.58 8.25
C ARG A 255 -4.43 27.56 8.45
N LEU A 256 -4.10 26.31 8.86
CA LEU A 256 -5.10 25.29 9.16
C LEU A 256 -6.02 25.74 10.31
N GLN A 257 -5.45 26.30 11.38
CA GLN A 257 -6.24 26.82 12.50
C GLN A 257 -7.19 27.94 12.05
N THR A 258 -6.73 28.83 11.19
CA THR A 258 -7.58 29.89 10.61
C THR A 258 -8.76 29.31 9.85
N LEU A 259 -8.54 28.26 9.05
CA LEU A 259 -9.61 27.58 8.29
C LEU A 259 -10.63 26.88 9.20
N VAL A 260 -10.19 26.32 10.34
CA VAL A 260 -11.07 25.78 11.38
C VAL A 260 -11.92 26.89 12.01
N ASP A 261 -11.29 28.01 12.41
CA ASP A 261 -11.96 29.15 13.07
C ASP A 261 -13.01 29.80 12.13
N GLU A 262 -12.76 29.78 10.82
CA GLU A 262 -13.70 30.24 9.80
C GLU A 262 -14.79 29.21 9.47
N GLY A 263 -14.73 28.00 10.03
CA GLY A 263 -15.69 26.92 9.79
C GLY A 263 -15.62 26.31 8.38
N LEU A 264 -14.50 26.44 7.70
CA LEU A 264 -14.27 25.89 6.37
C LEU A 264 -13.85 24.42 6.41
N ILE A 265 -13.23 24.01 7.51
CA ILE A 265 -12.88 22.61 7.82
C ILE A 265 -13.30 22.32 9.27
N GLY A 266 -13.64 21.03 9.51
CA GLY A 266 -14.09 20.55 10.83
C GLY A 266 -13.07 19.68 11.53
#